data_ab8a48aad4f7b4a42f8f2e434cb8b195
#
_entry.id   ab8a48aad4f7b4a42f8f2e434cb8b195
#
_cell.length_a   1.000
_cell.length_b   1.000
_cell.length_c   1.000
_cell.angle_alpha   90.00
_cell.angle_beta   90.00
_cell.angle_gamma   90.00
#
_symmetry.space_group_name_H-M   'P 1'
#
loop_
_entity.id
_entity.type
_entity.pdbx_description
1 polymer ?
#
loop_
_entity_poly.entity_id
_entity_poly.type
_entity_poly.pdbx_seq_one_letter_code
_entity_poly.pdbx_strand_id
1 'polypeptide(L)'
;MAATLGLSSNAAAEMAAAITDPQRPPVIWIGAQECTGCTESLLRATHPTIENLILNTISLEYHEVLSAAFGHQAEENKHNAMKRYKGKYVLVVDGSIPLKDGGVYCMVAGEPIVDHIRLAAADAAAVIAIGSCAAWG
;
A
#
# COMPACT_ATOMS: atom_id res chain seq x y z
N MET A 1 -8.84 -0.42 -21.79
CA MET A 1 -7.76 -0.94 -20.89
C MET A 1 -7.67 -2.48 -20.89
N ALA A 2 -8.75 -3.25 -20.69
CA ALA A 2 -8.68 -4.72 -20.68
C ALA A 2 -8.09 -5.35 -21.95
N ALA A 3 -8.41 -4.82 -23.12
CA ALA A 3 -7.89 -5.33 -24.40
C ALA A 3 -6.38 -5.10 -24.58
N THR A 4 -5.81 -4.08 -23.95
CA THR A 4 -4.37 -3.78 -24.01
C THR A 4 -3.54 -4.69 -23.11
N LEU A 5 -4.16 -5.35 -22.13
CA LEU A 5 -3.51 -6.30 -21.21
C LEU A 5 -3.71 -7.76 -21.63
N GLY A 6 -4.36 -8.02 -22.77
CA GLY A 6 -4.63 -9.39 -23.25
C GLY A 6 -5.62 -10.18 -22.37
N LEU A 7 -6.37 -9.50 -21.51
CA LEU A 7 -7.36 -10.13 -20.63
C LEU A 7 -8.63 -10.48 -21.40
N SER A 8 -9.22 -11.63 -21.09
CA SER A 8 -10.56 -11.98 -21.57
C SER A 8 -11.61 -11.02 -21.01
N SER A 9 -12.76 -10.90 -21.68
CA SER A 9 -13.88 -10.07 -21.19
C SER A 9 -14.36 -10.50 -19.80
N ASN A 10 -14.34 -11.81 -19.50
CA ASN A 10 -14.74 -12.33 -18.20
C ASN A 10 -13.73 -11.95 -17.12
N ALA A 11 -12.43 -12.11 -17.37
CA ALA A 11 -11.39 -11.69 -16.42
C ALA A 11 -11.44 -10.18 -16.15
N ALA A 12 -11.72 -9.37 -17.18
CA ALA A 12 -11.89 -7.93 -17.01
C ALA A 12 -13.12 -7.57 -16.16
N ALA A 13 -14.23 -8.30 -16.31
CA ALA A 13 -15.44 -8.10 -15.53
C ALA A 13 -15.24 -8.53 -14.07
N GLU A 14 -14.57 -9.66 -13.84
CA GLU A 14 -14.23 -10.14 -12.49
C GLU A 14 -13.30 -9.16 -11.77
N MET A 15 -12.29 -8.64 -12.44
CA MET A 15 -11.42 -7.60 -11.89
C MET A 15 -12.18 -6.33 -11.54
N ALA A 16 -13.09 -5.87 -12.41
CA ALA A 16 -13.90 -4.69 -12.16
C ALA A 16 -14.83 -4.89 -10.95
N ALA A 17 -15.48 -6.06 -10.84
CA ALA A 17 -16.32 -6.41 -9.71
C ALA A 17 -15.50 -6.48 -8.40
N ALA A 18 -14.33 -7.11 -8.43
CA ALA A 18 -13.46 -7.22 -7.27
C ALA A 18 -12.98 -5.83 -6.78
N ILE A 19 -12.55 -4.95 -7.67
CA ILE A 19 -12.09 -3.60 -7.32
C ILE A 19 -13.21 -2.74 -6.72
N THR A 20 -14.46 -3.00 -7.07
CA THR A 20 -15.62 -2.24 -6.58
C THR A 20 -16.31 -2.87 -5.38
N ASP A 21 -15.84 -4.01 -4.88
CA ASP A 21 -16.42 -4.67 -3.71
C ASP A 21 -16.20 -3.85 -2.43
N PRO A 22 -17.26 -3.33 -1.79
CA PRO A 22 -17.15 -2.52 -0.58
C PRO A 22 -16.80 -3.34 0.68
N GLN A 23 -16.84 -4.66 0.60
CA GLN A 23 -16.56 -5.54 1.75
C GLN A 23 -15.06 -5.76 1.99
N ARG A 24 -14.22 -5.47 0.98
CA ARG A 24 -12.77 -5.64 1.13
C ARG A 24 -12.16 -4.49 1.94
N PRO A 25 -11.38 -4.78 3.00
CA PRO A 25 -10.72 -3.73 3.77
C PRO A 25 -9.73 -2.95 2.88
N PRO A 26 -9.79 -1.62 2.89
CA PRO A 26 -8.82 -0.80 2.19
C PRO A 26 -7.46 -0.88 2.89
N VAL A 27 -6.40 -1.04 2.11
CA VAL A 27 -5.02 -1.14 2.58
C VAL A 27 -4.17 -0.04 1.93
N ILE A 28 -3.42 0.67 2.77
CA ILE A 28 -2.41 1.63 2.37
C ILE A 28 -1.08 1.08 2.86
N TRP A 29 -0.15 0.80 1.93
CA TRP A 29 1.17 0.27 2.22
C TRP A 29 2.22 1.34 2.00
N ILE A 30 2.96 1.69 3.04
CA ILE A 30 4.00 2.70 3.01
C ILE A 30 5.35 2.03 3.28
N GLY A 31 6.31 2.20 2.35
CA GLY A 31 7.70 1.79 2.50
C GLY A 31 8.52 2.90 3.17
N ALA A 32 9.28 2.53 4.21
CA ALA A 32 10.28 3.38 4.85
C ALA A 32 11.69 2.92 4.43
N GLN A 33 12.64 2.80 5.35
CA GLN A 33 13.96 2.23 5.02
C GLN A 33 13.87 0.70 4.93
N GLU A 34 13.68 0.18 3.74
CA GLU A 34 13.41 -1.22 3.48
C GLU A 34 14.24 -1.73 2.27
N CYS A 35 14.32 -3.04 2.10
CA CYS A 35 15.02 -3.70 1.01
C CYS A 35 14.09 -4.26 -0.08
N THR A 36 12.80 -3.93 -0.04
CA THR A 36 11.73 -4.49 -0.89
C THR A 36 11.46 -6.00 -0.63
N GLY A 37 12.15 -6.60 0.34
CA GLY A 37 12.04 -8.03 0.62
C GLY A 37 10.66 -8.47 1.07
N CYS A 38 9.93 -7.65 1.84
CA CYS A 38 8.58 -7.97 2.29
C CYS A 38 7.60 -7.91 1.12
N THR A 39 7.71 -6.91 0.25
CA THR A 39 6.94 -6.83 -1.00
C THR A 39 7.23 -8.00 -1.92
N GLU A 40 8.50 -8.36 -2.13
CA GLU A 40 8.90 -9.52 -2.92
C GLU A 40 8.35 -10.83 -2.34
N SER A 41 8.39 -10.98 -1.02
CA SER A 41 7.81 -12.13 -0.33
C SER A 41 6.30 -12.24 -0.57
N LEU A 42 5.58 -11.10 -0.50
CA LEU A 42 4.16 -11.04 -0.81
C LEU A 42 3.86 -11.45 -2.25
N LEU A 43 4.63 -10.92 -3.23
CA LEU A 43 4.46 -11.24 -4.64
C LEU A 43 4.73 -12.70 -4.97
N ARG A 44 5.56 -13.38 -4.18
CA ARG A 44 5.92 -14.80 -4.34
C ARG A 44 5.07 -15.74 -3.49
N ALA A 45 4.08 -15.23 -2.76
CA ALA A 45 3.21 -16.06 -1.96
C ALA A 45 2.43 -17.04 -2.85
N THR A 46 2.40 -18.31 -2.44
CA THR A 46 1.68 -19.38 -3.17
C THR A 46 0.28 -19.60 -2.61
N HIS A 47 0.05 -19.18 -1.36
CA HIS A 47 -1.26 -19.29 -0.73
C HIS A 47 -1.44 -18.26 0.40
N PRO A 48 -2.38 -17.28 0.27
CA PRO A 48 -3.07 -16.93 -0.97
C PRO A 48 -2.08 -16.38 -2.02
N THR A 49 -2.40 -16.53 -3.30
CA THR A 49 -1.63 -15.87 -4.35
C THR A 49 -1.89 -14.36 -4.30
N ILE A 50 -0.98 -13.56 -4.86
CA ILE A 50 -1.13 -12.10 -4.88
C ILE A 50 -2.42 -11.66 -5.59
N GLU A 51 -2.80 -12.34 -6.67
CA GLU A 51 -4.05 -12.07 -7.40
C GLU A 51 -5.26 -12.30 -6.50
N ASN A 52 -5.28 -13.43 -5.76
CA ASN A 52 -6.37 -13.74 -4.84
C ASN A 52 -6.45 -12.71 -3.71
N LEU A 53 -5.30 -12.29 -3.18
CA LEU A 53 -5.23 -11.29 -2.13
C LEU A 53 -5.82 -9.96 -2.60
N ILE A 54 -5.35 -9.42 -3.74
CA ILE A 54 -5.76 -8.11 -4.25
C ILE A 54 -7.19 -8.13 -4.81
N LEU A 55 -7.60 -9.21 -5.47
CA LEU A 55 -8.89 -9.25 -6.13
C LEU A 55 -10.03 -9.68 -5.20
N ASN A 56 -9.75 -10.50 -4.17
CA ASN A 56 -10.80 -11.11 -3.36
C ASN A 56 -10.72 -10.77 -1.86
N THR A 57 -9.55 -10.37 -1.34
CA THR A 57 -9.36 -10.25 0.12
C THR A 57 -9.23 -8.80 0.58
N ILE A 58 -8.40 -7.99 -0.10
CA ILE A 58 -8.15 -6.59 0.27
C ILE A 58 -8.40 -5.65 -0.90
N SER A 59 -8.63 -4.37 -0.60
CA SER A 59 -8.57 -3.29 -1.58
C SER A 59 -7.24 -2.56 -1.40
N LEU A 60 -6.24 -2.88 -2.24
CA LEU A 60 -4.93 -2.23 -2.18
C LEU A 60 -5.02 -0.84 -2.81
N GLU A 61 -5.18 0.18 -1.97
CA GLU A 61 -5.40 1.57 -2.40
C GLU A 61 -4.10 2.29 -2.75
N TYR A 62 -3.01 1.95 -2.07
CA TYR A 62 -1.69 2.52 -2.29
C TYR A 62 -0.59 1.53 -1.93
N HIS A 63 0.40 1.43 -2.81
CA HIS A 63 1.65 0.71 -2.57
C HIS A 63 2.72 1.30 -3.48
N GLU A 64 3.82 1.80 -2.93
CA GLU A 64 4.85 2.53 -3.69
C GLU A 64 5.41 1.72 -4.87
N VAL A 65 5.68 0.44 -4.67
CA VAL A 65 6.28 -0.43 -5.69
C VAL A 65 5.26 -0.95 -6.71
N LEU A 66 4.00 -1.14 -6.32
CA LEU A 66 2.98 -1.77 -7.17
C LEU A 66 2.05 -0.77 -7.85
N SER A 67 2.01 0.47 -7.37
CA SER A 67 1.16 1.51 -7.96
C SER A 67 1.69 1.95 -9.32
N ALA A 68 0.79 2.14 -10.28
CA ALA A 68 1.13 2.68 -11.60
C ALA A 68 1.41 4.19 -11.58
N ALA A 69 0.87 4.91 -10.61
CA ALA A 69 1.09 6.34 -10.43
C ALA A 69 2.48 6.62 -9.84
N PHE A 70 3.05 7.78 -10.17
CA PHE A 70 4.34 8.23 -9.63
C PHE A 70 4.32 9.74 -9.33
N GLY A 71 5.29 10.21 -8.54
CA GLY A 71 5.46 11.62 -8.21
C GLY A 71 4.22 12.21 -7.52
N HIS A 72 3.83 13.41 -7.90
CA HIS A 72 2.68 14.13 -7.31
C HIS A 72 1.37 13.35 -7.41
N GLN A 73 1.16 12.60 -8.50
CA GLN A 73 -0.03 11.80 -8.67
C GLN A 73 -0.10 10.65 -7.66
N ALA A 74 1.03 10.02 -7.34
CA ALA A 74 1.08 8.96 -6.32
C ALA A 74 0.75 9.51 -4.94
N GLU A 75 1.31 10.66 -4.56
CA GLU A 75 1.02 11.33 -3.29
C GLU A 75 -0.44 11.75 -3.19
N GLU A 76 -0.98 12.33 -4.26
CA GLU A 76 -2.41 12.71 -4.32
C GLU A 76 -3.31 11.48 -4.15
N ASN A 77 -3.01 10.37 -4.82
CA ASN A 77 -3.78 9.12 -4.67
C ASN A 77 -3.72 8.60 -3.24
N LYS A 78 -2.55 8.60 -2.61
CA LYS A 78 -2.38 8.22 -1.20
C LYS A 78 -3.25 9.08 -0.28
N HIS A 79 -3.15 10.40 -0.40
CA HIS A 79 -3.94 11.32 0.41
C HIS A 79 -5.45 11.20 0.18
N ASN A 80 -5.87 10.97 -1.07
CA ASN A 80 -7.28 10.75 -1.40
C ASN A 80 -7.80 9.44 -0.81
N ALA A 81 -7.00 8.37 -0.84
CA ALA A 81 -7.33 7.10 -0.20
C ALA A 81 -7.48 7.27 1.33
N MET A 82 -6.52 7.95 1.98
CA MET A 82 -6.60 8.25 3.42
C MET A 82 -7.87 9.02 3.79
N LYS A 83 -8.23 10.05 3.02
CA LYS A 83 -9.45 10.83 3.24
C LYS A 83 -10.71 10.00 3.01
N ARG A 84 -10.76 9.24 1.90
CA ARG A 84 -11.91 8.42 1.51
C ARG A 84 -12.23 7.34 2.52
N TYR A 85 -11.19 6.70 3.07
CA TYR A 85 -11.32 5.58 3.98
C TYR A 85 -10.93 5.90 5.42
N LYS A 86 -11.04 7.17 5.80
CA LYS A 86 -10.72 7.63 7.17
C LYS A 86 -11.35 6.75 8.24
N GLY A 87 -10.54 6.24 9.17
CA GLY A 87 -10.95 5.35 10.25
C GLY A 87 -11.30 3.91 9.83
N LYS A 88 -11.07 3.54 8.56
CA LYS A 88 -11.45 2.22 8.02
C LYS A 88 -10.29 1.48 7.36
N TYR A 89 -9.24 2.17 6.92
CA TYR A 89 -8.13 1.51 6.24
C TYR A 89 -7.15 0.89 7.22
N VAL A 90 -6.48 -0.15 6.76
CA VAL A 90 -5.32 -0.74 7.43
C VAL A 90 -4.06 -0.11 6.84
N LEU A 91 -3.24 0.47 7.70
CA LEU A 91 -1.92 0.94 7.33
C LEU A 91 -0.91 -0.20 7.48
N VAL A 92 -0.21 -0.54 6.41
CA VAL A 92 0.94 -1.44 6.45
C VAL A 92 2.20 -0.60 6.33
N VAL A 93 3.12 -0.77 7.27
CA VAL A 93 4.43 -0.12 7.27
C VAL A 93 5.49 -1.17 7.05
N ASP A 94 6.30 -0.99 6.00
CA ASP A 94 7.46 -1.80 5.66
C ASP A 94 8.74 -0.98 5.84
N GLY A 95 9.73 -1.54 6.54
CA GLY A 95 11.01 -0.87 6.77
C GLY A 95 11.11 -0.08 8.06
N SER A 96 12.33 0.29 8.42
CA SER A 96 12.66 1.05 9.62
C SER A 96 12.36 2.54 9.44
N ILE A 97 11.89 3.20 10.49
CA ILE A 97 11.56 4.62 10.48
C ILE A 97 12.70 5.40 11.12
N PRO A 98 13.53 6.14 10.36
CA PRO A 98 14.60 6.92 10.94
C PRO A 98 14.04 8.12 11.70
N LEU A 99 14.48 8.30 12.94
CA LEU A 99 14.07 9.43 13.79
C LEU A 99 15.19 10.45 13.98
N LYS A 100 16.45 10.04 13.78
CA LYS A 100 17.61 10.90 13.96
C LYS A 100 17.56 12.07 13.00
N ASP A 101 18.00 13.25 13.44
CA ASP A 101 18.09 14.49 12.67
C ASP A 101 16.76 14.87 11.97
N GLY A 102 15.63 14.61 12.65
CA GLY A 102 14.29 14.90 12.12
C GLY A 102 13.82 13.94 11.03
N GLY A 103 14.47 12.77 10.87
CA GLY A 103 14.06 11.77 9.91
C GLY A 103 14.58 11.96 8.48
N VAL A 104 15.54 12.86 8.27
CA VAL A 104 16.07 13.22 6.93
C VAL A 104 16.71 12.07 6.16
N TYR A 105 16.96 10.93 6.83
CA TYR A 105 17.57 9.75 6.20
C TYR A 105 16.59 8.90 5.37
N CYS A 106 15.31 9.24 5.39
CA CYS A 106 14.30 8.66 4.50
C CYS A 106 13.28 9.75 4.14
N MET A 107 13.37 10.25 2.92
CA MET A 107 12.55 11.35 2.41
C MET A 107 11.69 10.88 1.26
N VAL A 108 10.40 11.20 1.28
CA VAL A 108 9.45 10.94 0.20
C VAL A 108 8.75 12.25 -0.15
N ALA A 109 8.68 12.59 -1.42
CA ALA A 109 8.07 13.83 -1.91
C ALA A 109 8.58 15.12 -1.21
N GLY A 110 9.82 15.10 -0.71
CA GLY A 110 10.43 16.25 0.00
C GLY A 110 10.13 16.32 1.49
N GLU A 111 9.41 15.34 2.05
CA GLU A 111 9.08 15.27 3.47
C GLU A 111 9.65 13.99 4.12
N PRO A 112 10.02 14.02 5.42
CA PRO A 112 10.46 12.83 6.13
C PRO A 112 9.38 11.75 6.16
N ILE A 113 9.77 10.50 5.94
CA ILE A 113 8.82 9.37 5.95
C ILE A 113 8.09 9.22 7.29
N VAL A 114 8.72 9.62 8.38
CA VAL A 114 8.09 9.61 9.70
C VAL A 114 6.84 10.48 9.76
N ASP A 115 6.80 11.59 9.03
CA ASP A 115 5.64 12.49 9.01
C ASP A 115 4.51 11.92 8.15
N HIS A 116 4.84 11.29 7.01
CA HIS A 116 3.87 10.51 6.23
C HIS A 116 3.23 9.39 7.05
N ILE A 117 4.04 8.63 7.80
CA ILE A 117 3.55 7.52 8.61
C ILE A 117 2.70 8.03 9.79
N ARG A 118 3.13 9.11 10.47
CA ARG A 118 2.31 9.72 11.54
C ARG A 118 0.96 10.19 11.04
N LEU A 119 0.94 10.86 9.90
CA LEU A 119 -0.31 11.32 9.28
C LEU A 119 -1.22 10.14 8.92
N ALA A 120 -0.66 9.10 8.29
CA ALA A 120 -1.41 7.92 7.91
C ALA A 120 -1.90 7.12 9.13
N ALA A 121 -1.08 6.98 10.18
CA ALA A 121 -1.45 6.22 11.37
C ALA A 121 -2.55 6.91 12.19
N ALA A 122 -2.65 8.23 12.16
CA ALA A 122 -3.64 8.98 12.94
C ALA A 122 -5.09 8.61 12.60
N ASP A 123 -5.35 8.26 11.36
CA ASP A 123 -6.69 7.95 10.84
C ASP A 123 -6.86 6.48 10.41
N ALA A 124 -5.87 5.62 10.70
CA ALA A 124 -5.95 4.20 10.39
C ALA A 124 -6.82 3.43 11.39
N ALA A 125 -7.56 2.43 10.92
CA ALA A 125 -8.29 1.49 11.79
C ALA A 125 -7.33 0.53 12.51
N ALA A 126 -6.22 0.17 11.84
CA ALA A 126 -5.15 -0.66 12.38
C ALA A 126 -3.84 -0.35 11.67
N VAL A 127 -2.72 -0.63 12.36
CA VAL A 127 -1.36 -0.51 11.81
C VAL A 127 -0.68 -1.87 11.90
N ILE A 128 -0.09 -2.31 10.80
CA ILE A 128 0.69 -3.54 10.70
C ILE A 128 2.13 -3.17 10.38
N ALA A 129 3.06 -3.50 11.26
CA ALA A 129 4.49 -3.46 10.99
C ALA A 129 4.89 -4.78 10.33
N ILE A 130 5.21 -4.76 9.03
CA ILE A 130 5.56 -5.96 8.28
C ILE A 130 7.07 -6.12 8.16
N GLY A 131 7.53 -7.35 8.43
CA GLY A 131 8.95 -7.66 8.40
C GLY A 131 9.72 -7.19 9.63
N SER A 132 10.96 -7.66 9.76
CA SER A 132 11.80 -7.38 10.93
C SER A 132 12.22 -5.92 11.02
N CYS A 133 12.42 -5.25 9.88
CA CYS A 133 12.83 -3.84 9.87
C CYS A 133 11.76 -2.92 10.48
N ALA A 134 10.49 -3.15 10.15
CA ALA A 134 9.39 -2.36 10.73
C ALA A 134 9.06 -2.77 12.17
N ALA A 135 9.22 -4.05 12.52
CA ALA A 135 8.86 -4.57 13.83
C ALA A 135 9.90 -4.28 14.91
N TRP A 136 11.17 -4.19 14.55
CA TRP A 136 12.28 -4.09 15.52
C TRP A 136 13.19 -2.86 15.32
N GLY A 137 13.10 -2.18 14.19
CA GLY A 137 13.88 -1.00 13.85
C GLY A 137 15.19 -1.29 13.13
#